data_8b68ac8ad09a74440309b3811697e59b
#
_entry.id   8b68ac8ad09a74440309b3811697e59b
#
_cell.length_a   1.000
_cell.length_b   1.000
_cell.length_c   1.000
_cell.angle_alpha   90.00
_cell.angle_beta   90.00
_cell.angle_gamma   90.00
#
_symmetry.space_group_name_H-M   'P 1'
#
loop_
_entity.id
_entity.type
_entity.pdbx_description
1 polymer ?
#
loop_
_entity_poly.entity_id
_entity_poly.type
_entity_poly.pdbx_seq_one_letter_code
_entity_poly.pdbx_strand_id
1 'polypeptide(L)'
;NQKIKEIFNLKNNILESNKLIVTLGNTIDFYIKKNSQDILAPKFISLASEDINKKTLAYSRMSKSGAYLRMSTFNETKKYILDIYQSLRKTSSDLDILFTVSPVPLDNVIGIKNSSEINALEMDCISKSTIRSALHELMTSEIFLNDKNIYYLPSYEIIRWIAPMIGLPVFGIEDA
;
A
#
# COMPACT_ATOMS: atom_id res chain seq x y z
N ASN A 1 -26.70 1.24 -1.98
CA ASN A 1 -25.41 0.80 -2.48
C ASN A 1 -24.30 1.25 -1.52
N GLN A 2 -23.95 0.36 -0.57
CA GLN A 2 -23.09 0.67 0.58
C GLN A 2 -21.70 1.22 0.15
N LYS A 3 -21.07 0.64 -0.89
CA LYS A 3 -19.76 1.08 -1.39
C LYS A 3 -19.75 2.52 -1.92
N ILE A 4 -20.81 2.94 -2.62
CA ILE A 4 -20.92 4.32 -3.11
C ILE A 4 -21.01 5.29 -1.93
N LYS A 5 -21.76 4.92 -0.90
CA LYS A 5 -21.89 5.73 0.33
C LYS A 5 -20.56 5.84 1.08
N GLU A 6 -19.79 4.76 1.16
CA GLU A 6 -18.45 4.74 1.77
C GLU A 6 -17.46 5.63 1.01
N ILE A 7 -17.44 5.58 -0.33
CA ILE A 7 -16.60 6.45 -1.16
C ILE A 7 -17.00 7.91 -1.00
N PHE A 8 -18.31 8.20 -0.93
CA PHE A 8 -18.81 9.56 -0.75
C PHE A 8 -18.42 10.11 0.64
N ASN A 9 -18.55 9.29 1.68
CA ASN A 9 -18.13 9.65 3.03
C ASN A 9 -16.62 9.90 3.11
N LEU A 10 -15.81 9.04 2.47
CA LEU A 10 -14.36 9.23 2.41
C LEU A 10 -14.00 10.57 1.74
N LYS A 11 -14.64 10.89 0.62
CA LYS A 11 -14.44 12.16 -0.06
C LYS A 11 -14.80 13.35 0.83
N ASN A 12 -15.94 13.30 1.52
CA ASN A 12 -16.36 14.35 2.44
C ASN A 12 -15.37 14.52 3.60
N ASN A 13 -14.95 13.42 4.21
CA ASN A 13 -13.94 13.45 5.26
C ASN A 13 -12.62 14.09 4.80
N ILE A 14 -12.19 13.81 3.56
CA ILE A 14 -10.99 14.45 2.99
C ILE A 14 -11.22 15.96 2.82
N LEU A 15 -12.40 16.38 2.34
CA LEU A 15 -12.73 17.79 2.17
C LEU A 15 -12.80 18.56 3.48
N GLU A 16 -13.20 17.92 4.56
CA GLU A 16 -13.28 18.50 5.90
C GLU A 16 -11.96 18.45 6.68
N SER A 17 -10.97 17.71 6.15
CA SER A 17 -9.68 17.52 6.80
C SER A 17 -8.64 18.54 6.33
N ASN A 18 -7.83 19.06 7.24
CA ASN A 18 -6.67 19.87 6.91
C ASN A 18 -5.40 19.02 6.67
N LYS A 19 -5.38 17.79 7.16
CA LYS A 19 -4.23 16.87 7.09
C LYS A 19 -4.67 15.45 6.80
N LEU A 20 -3.90 14.75 5.96
CA LEU A 20 -4.12 13.36 5.62
C LEU A 20 -2.82 12.57 5.71
N ILE A 21 -2.83 11.46 6.44
CA ILE A 21 -1.74 10.50 6.45
C ILE A 21 -2.03 9.41 5.43
N VAL A 22 -1.14 9.22 4.47
CA VAL A 22 -1.20 8.17 3.46
C VAL A 22 -0.15 7.12 3.77
N THR A 23 -0.58 6.00 4.35
CA THR A 23 0.31 4.88 4.68
C THR A 23 0.41 3.91 3.51
N LEU A 24 1.61 3.78 2.93
CA LEU A 24 1.90 2.85 1.85
C LEU A 24 2.34 1.50 2.45
N GLY A 25 1.54 0.46 2.23
CA GLY A 25 1.70 -0.83 2.90
C GLY A 25 2.69 -1.77 2.20
N ASN A 26 2.35 -2.18 1.00
CA ASN A 26 3.13 -3.14 0.21
C ASN A 26 2.90 -2.93 -1.29
N THR A 27 3.71 -3.61 -2.13
CA THR A 27 3.60 -3.58 -3.59
C THR A 27 2.82 -4.76 -4.15
N ILE A 28 2.27 -5.62 -3.30
CA ILE A 28 1.57 -6.83 -3.71
C ILE A 28 0.10 -6.49 -3.93
N ASP A 29 -0.40 -6.79 -5.12
CA ASP A 29 -1.80 -6.55 -5.45
C ASP A 29 -2.33 -7.60 -6.45
N PHE A 30 -3.65 -7.58 -6.64
CA PHE A 30 -4.33 -8.47 -7.56
C PHE A 30 -4.32 -7.91 -8.97
N TYR A 31 -4.00 -8.77 -9.93
CA TYR A 31 -3.98 -8.45 -11.36
C TYR A 31 -4.82 -9.43 -12.15
N ILE A 32 -5.36 -8.96 -13.25
CA ILE A 32 -6.00 -9.79 -14.29
C ILE A 32 -5.30 -9.53 -15.63
N LYS A 33 -5.20 -10.55 -16.47
CA LYS A 33 -4.72 -10.38 -17.85
C LYS A 33 -5.84 -9.92 -18.76
N LYS A 34 -5.62 -8.79 -19.44
CA LYS A 34 -6.49 -8.31 -20.50
C LYS A 34 -5.63 -7.88 -21.69
N ASN A 35 -5.86 -8.47 -22.85
CA ASN A 35 -5.07 -8.22 -24.06
C ASN A 35 -3.56 -8.33 -23.83
N SER A 36 -3.13 -9.41 -23.15
CA SER A 36 -1.73 -9.69 -22.77
C SER A 36 -1.08 -8.68 -21.80
N GLN A 37 -1.84 -7.70 -21.30
CA GLN A 37 -1.40 -6.75 -20.28
C GLN A 37 -1.97 -7.09 -18.91
N ASP A 38 -1.17 -6.85 -17.87
CA ASP A 38 -1.62 -6.96 -16.49
C ASP A 38 -2.34 -5.67 -16.10
N ILE A 39 -3.59 -5.80 -15.71
CA ILE A 39 -4.41 -4.70 -15.22
C ILE A 39 -4.69 -4.94 -13.75
N LEU A 40 -4.54 -3.90 -12.93
CA LEU A 40 -4.89 -3.95 -11.51
C LEU A 40 -6.36 -4.35 -11.35
N ALA A 41 -6.59 -5.46 -10.66
CA ALA A 41 -7.94 -5.97 -10.43
C ALA A 41 -8.64 -5.19 -9.31
N PRO A 42 -9.97 -5.09 -9.33
CA PRO A 42 -10.70 -4.54 -8.21
C PRO A 42 -10.38 -5.30 -6.93
N LYS A 43 -10.08 -4.58 -5.86
CA LYS A 43 -9.69 -5.16 -4.57
C LYS A 43 -10.76 -6.11 -4.04
N PHE A 44 -10.36 -7.32 -3.70
CA PHE A 44 -11.21 -8.28 -3.00
C PHE A 44 -11.12 -8.03 -1.48
N ILE A 45 -11.86 -7.04 -1.00
CA ILE A 45 -11.84 -6.57 0.40
C ILE A 45 -12.06 -7.73 1.41
N SER A 46 -12.80 -8.76 1.01
CA SER A 46 -13.06 -9.94 1.84
C SER A 46 -11.80 -10.76 2.18
N LEU A 47 -10.67 -10.57 1.49
CA LEU A 47 -9.41 -11.23 1.87
C LEU A 47 -8.79 -10.66 3.14
N ALA A 48 -9.12 -9.41 3.49
CA ALA A 48 -8.70 -8.79 4.75
C ALA A 48 -9.61 -9.20 5.94
N SER A 49 -10.65 -9.99 5.73
CA SER A 49 -11.55 -10.45 6.80
C SER A 49 -10.88 -11.51 7.66
N GLU A 50 -11.09 -11.46 8.97
CA GLU A 50 -10.68 -12.51 9.90
C GLU A 50 -11.55 -13.79 9.75
N ASP A 51 -12.75 -13.65 9.17
CA ASP A 51 -13.67 -14.76 8.90
C ASP A 51 -13.11 -15.67 7.81
N ILE A 52 -12.73 -16.90 8.19
CA ILE A 52 -12.15 -17.90 7.30
C ILE A 52 -13.07 -18.26 6.12
N ASN A 53 -14.39 -18.28 6.34
CA ASN A 53 -15.35 -18.57 5.29
C ASN A 53 -15.40 -17.47 4.23
N LYS A 54 -15.31 -16.21 4.66
CA LYS A 54 -15.25 -15.06 3.74
C LYS A 54 -13.94 -15.05 2.97
N LYS A 55 -12.80 -15.37 3.61
CA LYS A 55 -11.50 -15.54 2.93
C LYS A 55 -11.58 -16.63 1.87
N THR A 56 -12.07 -17.81 2.21
CA THR A 56 -12.21 -18.95 1.29
C THR A 56 -13.07 -18.61 0.09
N LEU A 57 -14.22 -17.95 0.31
CA LEU A 57 -15.09 -17.50 -0.76
C LEU A 57 -14.42 -16.46 -1.67
N ALA A 58 -13.65 -15.54 -1.08
CA ALA A 58 -12.91 -14.54 -1.83
C ALA A 58 -11.81 -15.16 -2.71
N TYR A 59 -11.04 -16.12 -2.19
CA TYR A 59 -10.08 -16.89 -2.98
C TYR A 59 -10.73 -17.67 -4.13
N SER A 60 -11.87 -18.32 -3.87
CA SER A 60 -12.62 -19.03 -4.91
C SER A 60 -13.10 -18.10 -6.02
N ARG A 61 -13.62 -16.92 -5.67
CA ARG A 61 -14.04 -15.91 -6.65
C ARG A 61 -12.85 -15.34 -7.44
N MET A 62 -11.73 -15.08 -6.78
CA MET A 62 -10.50 -14.62 -7.39
C MET A 62 -9.97 -15.63 -8.41
N SER A 63 -9.87 -16.90 -8.02
CA SER A 63 -9.44 -18.00 -8.92
C SER A 63 -10.34 -18.11 -10.15
N LYS A 64 -11.66 -18.03 -9.97
CA LYS A 64 -12.63 -18.07 -11.09
C LYS A 64 -12.54 -16.84 -12.02
N SER A 65 -12.13 -15.69 -11.50
CA SER A 65 -11.97 -14.46 -12.30
C SER A 65 -10.65 -14.42 -13.07
N GLY A 66 -9.75 -15.38 -12.87
CA GLY A 66 -8.40 -15.38 -13.43
C GLY A 66 -7.48 -14.32 -12.81
N ALA A 67 -7.87 -13.76 -11.67
CA ALA A 67 -7.03 -12.84 -10.93
C ALA A 67 -5.88 -13.59 -10.23
N TYR A 68 -4.73 -12.95 -10.17
CA TYR A 68 -3.54 -13.48 -9.51
C TYR A 68 -2.80 -12.37 -8.75
N LEU A 69 -2.05 -12.77 -7.74
CA LEU A 69 -1.20 -11.87 -6.97
C LEU A 69 0.16 -11.72 -7.66
N ARG A 70 0.65 -10.50 -7.74
CA ARG A 70 2.05 -10.19 -8.08
C ARG A 70 2.50 -8.91 -7.41
N MET A 71 3.79 -8.70 -7.39
CA MET A 71 4.38 -7.44 -6.98
C MET A 71 4.28 -6.42 -8.13
N SER A 72 3.94 -5.19 -7.80
CA SER A 72 4.06 -4.05 -8.72
C SER A 72 5.53 -3.75 -8.96
N THR A 73 5.85 -3.39 -10.19
CA THR A 73 7.19 -2.88 -10.52
C THR A 73 7.42 -1.51 -9.89
N PHE A 74 8.67 -1.06 -9.88
CA PHE A 74 9.02 0.29 -9.45
C PHE A 74 8.22 1.38 -10.17
N ASN A 75 8.14 1.30 -11.51
CA ASN A 75 7.42 2.29 -12.31
C ASN A 75 5.91 2.28 -12.05
N GLU A 76 5.31 1.11 -11.85
CA GLU A 76 3.90 0.99 -11.47
C GLU A 76 3.66 1.58 -10.08
N THR A 77 4.50 1.25 -9.12
CA THR A 77 4.42 1.78 -7.74
C THR A 77 4.53 3.30 -7.75
N LYS A 78 5.50 3.85 -8.45
CA LYS A 78 5.67 5.31 -8.61
C LYS A 78 4.42 5.94 -9.23
N LYS A 79 3.90 5.33 -10.29
CA LYS A 79 2.66 5.80 -10.94
C LYS A 79 1.48 5.79 -9.99
N TYR A 80 1.29 4.72 -9.20
CA TYR A 80 0.18 4.64 -8.26
C TYR A 80 0.26 5.69 -7.14
N ILE A 81 1.46 5.95 -6.63
CA ILE A 81 1.66 7.02 -5.63
C ILE A 81 1.32 8.39 -6.26
N LEU A 82 1.75 8.62 -7.49
CA LEU A 82 1.43 9.86 -8.21
C LEU A 82 -0.07 9.99 -8.50
N ASP A 83 -0.75 8.92 -8.89
CA ASP A 83 -2.19 8.89 -9.12
C ASP A 83 -2.98 9.20 -7.83
N ILE A 84 -2.54 8.66 -6.68
CA ILE A 84 -3.10 8.98 -5.35
C ILE A 84 -2.94 10.48 -5.07
N TYR A 85 -1.73 11.00 -5.19
CA TYR A 85 -1.45 12.41 -4.99
C TYR A 85 -2.32 13.31 -5.86
N GLN A 86 -2.37 13.06 -7.18
CA GLN A 86 -3.16 13.85 -8.11
C GLN A 86 -4.66 13.80 -7.79
N SER A 87 -5.16 12.64 -7.33
CA SER A 87 -6.55 12.48 -6.93
C SER A 87 -6.87 13.27 -5.67
N LEU A 88 -5.94 13.30 -4.71
CA LEU A 88 -6.08 14.09 -3.49
C LEU A 88 -6.06 15.60 -3.81
N ARG A 89 -5.13 16.06 -4.65
CA ARG A 89 -5.07 17.48 -5.08
C ARG A 89 -6.30 17.94 -5.86
N LYS A 90 -6.89 17.07 -6.67
CA LYS A 90 -8.18 17.35 -7.33
C LYS A 90 -9.33 17.47 -6.33
N THR A 91 -9.24 16.83 -5.18
CA THR A 91 -10.27 16.86 -4.14
C THR A 91 -10.08 18.05 -3.20
N SER A 92 -8.85 18.33 -2.79
CA SER A 92 -8.49 19.45 -1.91
C SER A 92 -7.10 19.96 -2.25
N SER A 93 -7.00 21.23 -2.67
CA SER A 93 -5.74 21.87 -3.05
C SER A 93 -4.82 22.13 -1.87
N ASP A 94 -5.40 22.41 -0.71
CA ASP A 94 -4.69 22.91 0.48
C ASP A 94 -4.44 21.85 1.55
N LEU A 95 -4.80 20.60 1.26
CA LEU A 95 -4.63 19.46 2.15
C LEU A 95 -3.14 19.18 2.42
N ASP A 96 -2.72 19.16 3.67
CA ASP A 96 -1.41 18.63 4.04
C ASP A 96 -1.41 17.11 3.84
N ILE A 97 -0.56 16.61 2.95
CA ILE A 97 -0.43 15.19 2.66
C ILE A 97 0.87 14.67 3.28
N LEU A 98 0.75 13.77 4.24
CA LEU A 98 1.86 13.13 4.91
C LEU A 98 2.00 11.68 4.43
N PHE A 99 2.93 11.42 3.53
CA PHE A 99 3.25 10.05 3.10
C PHE A 99 4.11 9.34 4.14
N THR A 100 3.84 8.08 4.35
CA THR A 100 4.66 7.20 5.18
C THR A 100 4.67 5.78 4.63
N VAL A 101 5.74 5.03 4.85
CA VAL A 101 5.81 3.60 4.55
C VAL A 101 5.48 2.81 5.80
N SER A 102 4.59 1.84 5.69
CA SER A 102 4.21 0.99 6.83
C SER A 102 5.41 0.18 7.33
N PRO A 103 5.72 0.23 8.62
CA PRO A 103 6.75 -0.62 9.21
C PRO A 103 6.33 -2.08 9.40
N VAL A 104 5.02 -2.35 9.35
CA VAL A 104 4.46 -3.70 9.55
C VAL A 104 4.98 -4.65 8.47
N PRO A 105 5.60 -5.79 8.85
CA PRO A 105 6.11 -6.76 7.90
C PRO A 105 4.98 -7.53 7.20
N LEU A 106 5.32 -8.16 6.07
CA LEU A 106 4.49 -9.20 5.49
C LEU A 106 4.69 -10.49 6.30
N ASP A 107 3.60 -11.08 6.75
CA ASP A 107 3.62 -12.32 7.54
C ASP A 107 3.49 -13.57 6.69
N ASN A 108 2.88 -13.46 5.51
CA ASN A 108 2.75 -14.57 4.56
C ASN A 108 2.68 -14.09 3.11
N VAL A 109 2.94 -15.00 2.18
CA VAL A 109 3.00 -14.77 0.73
C VAL A 109 2.16 -15.76 -0.07
N ILE A 110 1.14 -16.35 0.56
CA ILE A 110 0.29 -17.38 -0.06
C ILE A 110 -0.43 -16.80 -1.29
N GLY A 111 -0.35 -17.53 -2.40
CA GLY A 111 -1.04 -17.19 -3.64
C GLY A 111 -0.30 -16.23 -4.57
N ILE A 112 0.93 -15.86 -4.25
CA ILE A 112 1.77 -15.07 -5.16
C ILE A 112 2.41 -16.00 -6.18
N LYS A 113 2.36 -15.63 -7.45
CA LYS A 113 3.02 -16.37 -8.52
C LYS A 113 4.53 -16.41 -8.25
N ASN A 114 5.11 -17.60 -8.29
CA ASN A 114 6.52 -17.89 -7.97
C ASN A 114 6.90 -17.70 -6.49
N SER A 115 5.92 -17.70 -5.57
CA SER A 115 6.19 -17.58 -4.14
C SER A 115 6.97 -18.76 -3.52
N SER A 116 7.10 -19.87 -4.23
CA SER A 116 7.92 -21.01 -3.81
C SER A 116 9.43 -20.72 -3.77
N GLU A 117 9.87 -19.67 -4.44
CA GLU A 117 11.28 -19.26 -4.57
C GLU A 117 11.67 -18.14 -3.60
N ILE A 118 10.70 -17.38 -3.08
CA ILE A 118 10.93 -16.19 -2.25
C ILE A 118 10.12 -16.30 -0.96
N ASN A 119 10.77 -16.13 0.18
CA ASN A 119 10.10 -16.14 1.49
C ASN A 119 9.45 -14.78 1.81
N ALA A 120 8.59 -14.75 2.85
CA ALA A 120 7.85 -13.55 3.23
C ALA A 120 8.76 -12.38 3.63
N LEU A 121 9.87 -12.65 4.31
CA LEU A 121 10.82 -11.62 4.73
C LEU A 121 11.50 -10.97 3.52
N GLU A 122 11.95 -11.78 2.57
CA GLU A 122 12.57 -11.29 1.33
C GLU A 122 11.58 -10.46 0.52
N MET A 123 10.34 -10.92 0.39
CA MET A 123 9.27 -10.17 -0.26
C MET A 123 8.96 -8.84 0.45
N ASP A 124 8.94 -8.84 1.77
CA ASP A 124 8.75 -7.62 2.55
C ASP A 124 9.87 -6.62 2.25
N CYS A 125 11.12 -7.06 2.27
CA CYS A 125 12.27 -6.23 1.96
C CYS A 125 12.19 -5.63 0.55
N ILE A 126 11.90 -6.44 -0.47
CA ILE A 126 11.76 -5.98 -1.85
C ILE A 126 10.60 -4.98 -1.97
N SER A 127 9.45 -5.31 -1.39
CA SER A 127 8.26 -4.47 -1.43
C SER A 127 8.48 -3.11 -0.78
N LYS A 128 9.02 -3.09 0.44
CA LYS A 128 9.29 -1.84 1.18
C LYS A 128 10.35 -0.99 0.48
N SER A 129 11.41 -1.60 -0.03
CA SER A 129 12.45 -0.91 -0.78
C SER A 129 11.90 -0.28 -2.06
N THR A 130 11.04 -0.98 -2.78
CA THR A 130 10.39 -0.47 -3.98
C THR A 130 9.52 0.76 -3.68
N ILE A 131 8.67 0.68 -2.65
CA ILE A 131 7.84 1.82 -2.23
C ILE A 131 8.71 3.00 -1.80
N ARG A 132 9.72 2.73 -0.95
CA ARG A 132 10.57 3.79 -0.40
C ARG A 132 11.36 4.51 -1.50
N SER A 133 11.89 3.76 -2.47
CA SER A 133 12.62 4.33 -3.61
C SER A 133 11.70 5.12 -4.54
N ALA A 134 10.52 4.58 -4.86
CA ALA A 134 9.54 5.27 -5.70
C ALA A 134 9.05 6.56 -5.06
N LEU A 135 8.78 6.53 -3.75
CA LEU A 135 8.38 7.72 -3.00
C LEU A 135 9.52 8.75 -2.93
N HIS A 136 10.77 8.30 -2.73
CA HIS A 136 11.92 9.21 -2.73
C HIS A 136 12.07 9.94 -4.07
N GLU A 137 11.96 9.22 -5.18
CA GLU A 137 12.05 9.85 -6.51
C GLU A 137 10.93 10.87 -6.74
N LEU A 138 9.71 10.60 -6.24
CA LEU A 138 8.63 11.58 -6.29
C LEU A 138 8.89 12.78 -5.38
N MET A 139 9.36 12.56 -4.15
CA MET A 139 9.66 13.63 -3.18
C MET A 139 10.75 14.59 -3.71
N THR A 140 11.63 14.11 -4.58
CA THR A 140 12.69 14.91 -5.23
C THR A 140 12.30 15.43 -6.62
N SER A 141 11.11 15.10 -7.11
CA SER A 141 10.61 15.58 -8.40
C SER A 141 10.09 17.01 -8.32
N GLU A 142 10.11 17.74 -9.42
CA GLU A 142 9.56 19.11 -9.51
C GLU A 142 8.10 19.18 -9.08
N ILE A 143 7.31 18.15 -9.34
CA ILE A 143 5.88 18.11 -8.98
C ILE A 143 5.71 18.22 -7.46
N PHE A 144 6.49 17.44 -6.69
CA PHE A 144 6.39 17.44 -5.23
C PHE A 144 7.17 18.60 -4.59
N LEU A 145 8.31 18.99 -5.15
CA LEU A 145 9.10 20.12 -4.64
C LEU A 145 8.36 21.47 -4.76
N ASN A 146 7.48 21.60 -5.74
CA ASN A 146 6.65 22.80 -5.90
C ASN A 146 5.38 22.79 -5.04
N ASP A 147 5.07 21.68 -4.37
CA ASP A 147 3.93 21.55 -3.47
C ASP A 147 4.38 21.62 -2.00
N LYS A 148 4.12 22.74 -1.35
CA LYS A 148 4.55 23.00 0.04
C LYS A 148 3.81 22.16 1.09
N ASN A 149 2.72 21.50 0.70
CA ASN A 149 1.84 20.75 1.59
C ASN A 149 2.05 19.23 1.45
N ILE A 150 3.25 18.80 1.04
CA ILE A 150 3.64 17.39 0.96
C ILE A 150 4.79 17.12 1.92
N TYR A 151 4.66 16.06 2.68
CA TYR A 151 5.62 15.67 3.72
C TYR A 151 5.88 14.16 3.67
N TYR A 152 7.03 13.76 4.16
CA TYR A 152 7.36 12.36 4.44
C TYR A 152 7.58 12.13 5.92
N LEU A 153 6.86 11.17 6.53
CA LEU A 153 7.10 10.70 7.88
C LEU A 153 7.89 9.39 7.82
N PRO A 154 9.12 9.34 8.35
CA PRO A 154 9.99 8.16 8.30
C PRO A 154 9.62 7.10 9.34
N SER A 155 8.33 6.72 9.44
CA SER A 155 7.86 5.74 10.42
C SER A 155 8.49 4.36 10.19
N TYR A 156 8.71 3.99 8.92
CA TYR A 156 9.37 2.75 8.54
C TYR A 156 10.81 2.71 9.07
N GLU A 157 11.57 3.78 8.82
CA GLU A 157 12.97 3.89 9.26
C GLU A 157 13.07 3.94 10.78
N ILE A 158 12.19 4.69 11.44
CA ILE A 158 12.17 4.80 12.90
C ILE A 158 11.93 3.42 13.52
N ILE A 159 10.91 2.70 13.10
CA ILE A 159 10.53 1.43 13.71
C ILE A 159 11.51 0.32 13.33
N ARG A 160 11.95 0.25 12.06
CA ARG A 160 12.79 -0.85 11.57
C ARG A 160 14.27 -0.70 11.92
N TRP A 161 14.75 0.52 12.06
CA TRP A 161 16.18 0.78 12.22
C TRP A 161 16.51 1.42 13.57
N ILE A 162 15.78 2.46 13.97
CA ILE A 162 16.12 3.21 15.19
C ILE A 162 15.61 2.49 16.44
N ALA A 163 14.35 2.04 16.46
CA ALA A 163 13.77 1.42 17.64
C ALA A 163 14.55 0.20 18.15
N PRO A 164 15.00 -0.76 17.31
CA PRO A 164 15.86 -1.85 17.76
C PRO A 164 17.21 -1.39 18.33
N MET A 165 17.79 -0.32 17.76
CA MET A 165 19.08 0.21 18.23
C MET A 165 19.02 0.80 19.64
N ILE A 166 17.87 1.29 20.06
CA ILE A 166 17.63 1.84 21.41
C ILE A 166 16.88 0.88 22.33
N GLY A 167 16.80 -0.40 21.95
CA GLY A 167 16.21 -1.47 22.77
C GLY A 167 14.69 -1.40 22.92
N LEU A 168 13.98 -0.65 22.04
CA LEU A 168 12.52 -0.67 22.05
C LEU A 168 12.01 -1.95 21.38
N PRO A 169 11.04 -2.66 22.00
CA PRO A 169 10.41 -3.82 21.39
C PRO A 169 9.67 -3.40 20.12
N VAL A 170 9.97 -4.05 19.02
CA VAL A 170 9.34 -3.84 17.73
C VAL A 170 8.46 -5.06 17.46
N PHE A 171 7.17 -4.83 17.23
CA PHE A 171 6.17 -5.87 16.90
C PHE A 171 5.81 -6.86 18.03
N GLY A 172 5.63 -6.35 19.26
CA GLY A 172 4.88 -7.08 20.30
C GLY A 172 5.42 -8.47 20.62
N ILE A 173 6.74 -8.65 20.62
CA ILE A 173 7.34 -9.80 21.31
C ILE A 173 7.24 -9.47 22.79
N GLU A 174 6.05 -9.63 23.33
CA GLU A 174 5.87 -9.80 24.74
C GLU A 174 6.34 -11.21 25.04
N ASP A 175 7.45 -11.29 25.76
CA ASP A 175 7.96 -12.48 26.45
C ASP A 175 8.20 -13.72 25.56
N ALA A 176 9.41 -13.81 25.01
CA ALA A 176 10.04 -15.11 24.74
C ALA A 176 10.90 -15.55 25.93
#